data_8793a36e0ae8d063fe3f7f17c5832a09
#
_entry.id   8793a36e0ae8d063fe3f7f17c5832a09
#
_cell.length_a   1.000
_cell.length_b   1.000
_cell.length_c   1.000
_cell.angle_alpha   90.00
_cell.angle_beta   90.00
_cell.angle_gamma   90.00
#
_symmetry.space_group_name_H-M   'P 1'
#
loop_
_entity.id
_entity.type
_entity.pdbx_description
1 polymer ?
#
loop_
_entity_poly.entity_id
_entity_poly.type
_entity_poly.pdbx_seq_one_letter_code
_entity_poly.pdbx_strand_id
1 'polypeptide(L)'
;RLIAALEETLDDIPYVGDVRGKGLFAGVELVSDRITKQPFPTDSNVGHKIEHTAIKKGLLVLAGVPGLVQGVGGDHIELVPPYVIDDTHVDFIVTTLRESILEVCENA
;
A
#
# COMPACT_ATOMS: atom_id res chain seq x y z
N ARG A 1 1.61 -7.31 14.62
CA ARG A 1 2.86 -6.55 14.63
C ARG A 1 3.09 -5.78 13.33
N LEU A 2 3.05 -6.48 12.21
CA LEU A 2 3.18 -5.81 10.91
C LEU A 2 2.06 -4.81 10.70
N ILE A 3 0.83 -5.16 11.02
CA ILE A 3 -0.32 -4.27 10.86
C ILE A 3 -0.14 -3.02 11.72
N ALA A 4 0.24 -3.17 12.98
CA ALA A 4 0.45 -2.04 13.88
C ALA A 4 1.57 -1.12 13.35
N ALA A 5 2.66 -1.70 12.85
CA ALA A 5 3.76 -0.95 12.28
C ALA A 5 3.33 -0.19 11.02
N LEU A 6 2.50 -0.81 10.18
CA LEU A 6 1.96 -0.16 8.99
C LEU A 6 1.04 0.99 9.38
N GLU A 7 0.14 0.78 10.33
CA GLU A 7 -0.76 1.83 10.79
C GLU A 7 0.02 3.04 11.30
N GLU A 8 1.05 2.80 12.10
CA GLU A 8 1.87 3.87 12.64
C GLU A 8 2.69 4.57 11.56
N THR A 9 3.35 3.80 10.69
CA THR A 9 4.26 4.35 9.67
C THR A 9 3.52 5.08 8.57
N LEU A 10 2.30 4.67 8.25
CA LEU A 10 1.51 5.25 7.16
C LEU A 10 0.45 6.24 7.65
N ASP A 11 0.41 6.51 8.94
CA ASP A 11 -0.64 7.33 9.54
C ASP A 11 -0.70 8.77 8.99
N ASP A 12 0.44 9.33 8.65
CA ASP A 12 0.52 10.71 8.15
C ASP A 12 0.46 10.82 6.62
N ILE A 13 0.28 9.71 5.92
CA ILE A 13 0.25 9.74 4.46
C ILE A 13 -1.19 9.97 3.97
N PRO A 14 -1.45 11.09 3.26
CA PRO A 14 -2.82 11.39 2.83
C PRO A 14 -3.38 10.45 1.77
N TYR A 15 -2.54 9.61 1.18
CA TYR A 15 -2.95 8.69 0.12
C TYR A 15 -3.34 7.31 0.64
N VAL A 16 -3.21 7.07 1.94
CA VAL A 16 -3.56 5.80 2.56
C VAL A 16 -4.94 5.93 3.18
N GLY A 17 -5.91 5.21 2.63
CA GLY A 17 -7.27 5.25 3.10
C GLY A 17 -7.54 4.29 4.25
N ASP A 18 -6.89 3.13 4.22
CA ASP A 18 -7.10 2.11 5.25
C ASP A 18 -5.94 1.12 5.24
N VAL A 19 -5.68 0.54 6.41
CA VAL A 19 -4.71 -0.55 6.57
C VAL A 19 -5.46 -1.70 7.24
N ARG A 20 -5.45 -2.85 6.61
CA ARG A 20 -6.15 -4.04 7.11
C ARG A 20 -5.22 -5.23 7.19
N GLY A 21 -5.50 -6.11 8.13
CA GLY A 21 -4.79 -7.36 8.24
C GLY A 21 -5.74 -8.52 8.45
N LYS A 22 -5.39 -9.67 7.88
CA LYS A 22 -6.15 -10.90 8.08
C LYS A 22 -5.19 -12.08 7.97
N GLY A 23 -4.90 -12.71 9.11
CA GLY A 23 -3.94 -13.80 9.14
C GLY A 23 -2.55 -13.30 8.80
N LEU A 24 -1.95 -13.88 7.76
CA LEU A 24 -0.60 -13.52 7.30
C LEU A 24 -0.61 -12.40 6.25
N PHE A 25 -1.79 -11.89 5.90
CA PHE A 25 -1.92 -10.88 4.86
C PHE A 25 -2.12 -9.51 5.46
N ALA A 26 -1.58 -8.49 4.79
CA ALA A 26 -1.84 -7.10 5.11
C ALA A 26 -2.25 -6.39 3.83
N GLY A 27 -3.24 -5.53 3.92
CA GLY A 27 -3.73 -4.77 2.78
C GLY A 27 -3.69 -3.28 3.09
N VAL A 28 -3.32 -2.49 2.09
CA VAL A 28 -3.31 -1.03 2.19
C VAL A 28 -4.17 -0.48 1.06
N GLU A 29 -5.22 0.24 1.44
CA GLU A 29 -6.10 0.91 0.47
C GLU A 29 -5.51 2.27 0.13
N LEU A 30 -5.48 2.59 -1.17
CA LEU A 30 -4.92 3.83 -1.66
C LEU A 30 -6.02 4.76 -2.15
N VAL A 31 -5.94 6.03 -1.76
CA VAL A 31 -6.93 7.04 -2.11
C VAL A 31 -6.22 8.31 -2.52
N SER A 32 -6.87 9.12 -3.37
CA SER A 32 -6.35 10.44 -3.72
C SER A 32 -6.65 11.46 -2.63
N ASP A 33 -7.70 11.22 -1.83
CA ASP A 33 -8.10 12.07 -0.72
C ASP A 33 -8.57 11.19 0.44
N ARG A 34 -7.85 11.24 1.55
CA ARG A 34 -8.15 10.41 2.72
C ARG A 34 -9.47 10.79 3.39
N ILE A 35 -9.82 12.06 3.36
CA ILE A 35 -11.02 12.54 4.07
C ILE A 35 -12.28 12.07 3.36
N THR A 36 -12.34 12.23 2.04
CA THR A 36 -13.49 11.82 1.26
C THR A 36 -13.45 10.37 0.82
N LYS A 37 -12.29 9.71 0.98
CA LYS A 37 -12.04 8.36 0.49
C LYS A 37 -12.13 8.27 -1.03
N GLN A 38 -11.89 9.39 -1.71
CA GLN A 38 -11.92 9.46 -3.17
C GLN A 38 -10.80 8.60 -3.74
N PRO A 39 -11.10 7.60 -4.58
CA PRO A 39 -10.05 6.79 -5.20
C PRO A 39 -9.30 7.59 -6.26
N PHE A 40 -8.09 7.12 -6.60
CA PHE A 40 -7.39 7.64 -7.76
C PHE A 40 -8.15 7.25 -9.03
N PRO A 41 -8.06 8.04 -10.10
CA PRO A 41 -8.62 7.62 -11.38
C PRO A 41 -8.03 6.27 -11.80
N THR A 42 -8.85 5.41 -12.39
CA THR A 42 -8.45 4.06 -12.78
C THR A 42 -7.22 4.05 -13.69
N ASP A 43 -7.14 5.03 -14.59
CA ASP A 43 -6.03 5.13 -15.54
C ASP A 43 -4.73 5.64 -14.92
N SER A 44 -4.76 6.12 -13.68
CA SER A 44 -3.54 6.50 -12.95
C SER A 44 -2.70 5.28 -12.59
N ASN A 45 -3.35 4.13 -12.36
CA ASN A 45 -2.71 2.84 -12.12
C ASN A 45 -1.68 2.89 -10.97
N VAL A 46 -2.02 3.60 -9.90
CA VAL A 46 -1.08 3.84 -8.81
C VAL A 46 -0.66 2.55 -8.10
N GLY A 47 -1.58 1.58 -7.96
CA GLY A 47 -1.24 0.30 -7.32
C GLY A 47 -0.11 -0.42 -8.04
N HIS A 48 -0.21 -0.55 -9.36
CA HIS A 48 0.83 -1.21 -10.16
C HIS A 48 2.13 -0.43 -10.19
N LYS A 49 2.06 0.89 -10.16
CA LYS A 49 3.26 1.73 -10.08
C LYS A 49 3.97 1.56 -8.75
N ILE A 50 3.22 1.46 -7.65
CA ILE A 50 3.79 1.20 -6.33
C ILE A 50 4.41 -0.19 -6.30
N GLU A 51 3.73 -1.18 -6.84
CA GLU A 51 4.27 -2.54 -6.95
C GLU A 51 5.62 -2.54 -7.65
N HIS A 52 5.69 -1.89 -8.81
CA HIS A 52 6.91 -1.80 -9.59
C HIS A 52 8.03 -1.08 -8.82
N THR A 53 7.69 0.04 -8.18
CA THR A 53 8.65 0.82 -7.41
C THR A 53 9.18 0.04 -6.22
N ALA A 54 8.29 -0.65 -5.49
CA ALA A 54 8.66 -1.45 -4.34
C ALA A 54 9.58 -2.61 -4.73
N ILE A 55 9.27 -3.27 -5.85
CA ILE A 55 10.10 -4.37 -6.35
C ILE A 55 11.50 -3.89 -6.66
N LYS A 56 11.65 -2.72 -7.26
CA LYS A 56 12.96 -2.13 -7.51
C LYS A 56 13.74 -1.89 -6.23
N LYS A 57 13.05 -1.62 -5.13
CA LYS A 57 13.66 -1.39 -3.82
C LYS A 57 13.86 -2.70 -3.03
N GLY A 58 13.50 -3.83 -3.62
CA GLY A 58 13.69 -5.14 -3.00
C GLY A 58 12.51 -5.65 -2.20
N LEU A 59 11.33 -5.03 -2.33
CA LEU A 59 10.14 -5.45 -1.61
C LEU A 59 9.08 -5.98 -2.60
N LEU A 60 8.68 -7.24 -2.41
CA LEU A 60 7.64 -7.83 -3.23
C LEU A 60 6.27 -7.52 -2.63
N VAL A 61 5.46 -6.80 -3.37
CA VAL A 61 4.06 -6.53 -3.03
C VAL A 61 3.20 -6.85 -4.24
N LEU A 62 1.92 -7.05 -4.01
CA LEU A 62 0.97 -7.33 -5.08
C LEU A 62 -0.06 -6.23 -5.15
N ALA A 63 -0.22 -5.64 -6.32
CA ALA A 63 -1.25 -4.64 -6.55
C ALA A 63 -2.56 -5.34 -6.90
N GLY A 64 -3.66 -4.84 -6.33
CA GLY A 64 -4.98 -5.30 -6.72
C GLY A 64 -5.40 -4.69 -8.06
N VAL A 65 -6.43 -5.26 -8.66
CA VAL A 65 -6.97 -4.78 -9.92
C VAL A 65 -7.70 -3.45 -9.68
N PRO A 66 -7.37 -2.39 -10.42
CA PRO A 66 -8.10 -1.13 -10.29
C PRO A 66 -9.59 -1.32 -10.56
N GLY A 67 -10.41 -0.63 -9.81
CA GLY A 67 -11.86 -0.70 -10.01
C GLY A 67 -12.55 -1.82 -9.25
N LEU A 68 -11.87 -2.49 -8.31
CA LEU A 68 -12.50 -3.55 -7.53
C LEU A 68 -13.59 -3.04 -6.60
N VAL A 69 -13.53 -1.77 -6.20
CA VAL A 69 -14.55 -1.19 -5.33
C VAL A 69 -15.69 -0.70 -6.20
N GLN A 70 -16.72 -1.54 -6.35
CA GLN A 70 -17.95 -1.24 -7.10
C GLN A 70 -17.68 -0.75 -8.53
N GLY A 71 -16.55 -1.13 -9.11
CA GLY A 71 -16.21 -0.74 -10.47
C GLY A 71 -15.78 0.72 -10.64
N VAL A 72 -15.50 1.42 -9.55
CA VAL A 72 -15.30 2.87 -9.59
C VAL A 72 -13.88 3.30 -9.23
N GLY A 73 -12.93 2.45 -9.31
CA GLY A 73 -11.58 2.72 -8.84
C GLY A 73 -11.31 1.88 -7.62
N GLY A 74 -10.30 2.21 -6.88
CA GLY A 74 -9.95 1.46 -5.70
C GLY A 74 -8.68 0.67 -5.92
N ASP A 75 -7.56 1.37 -5.81
CA ASP A 75 -6.25 0.73 -5.82
C ASP A 75 -5.95 0.22 -4.43
N HIS A 76 -5.32 -0.94 -4.35
CA HIS A 76 -4.85 -1.48 -3.08
C HIS A 76 -3.59 -2.29 -3.29
N ILE A 77 -2.82 -2.40 -2.22
CA ILE A 77 -1.57 -3.15 -2.18
C ILE A 77 -1.75 -4.26 -1.16
N GLU A 78 -1.36 -5.47 -1.54
CA GLU A 78 -1.36 -6.60 -0.62
C GLU A 78 0.07 -7.01 -0.31
N LEU A 79 0.34 -7.19 0.97
CA LEU A 79 1.61 -7.70 1.47
C LEU A 79 1.42 -9.13 1.92
N VAL A 80 2.26 -10.02 1.40
CA VAL A 80 2.31 -11.41 1.84
C VAL A 80 3.70 -11.60 2.43
N PRO A 81 3.88 -11.32 3.73
CA PRO A 81 5.20 -11.40 4.34
C PRO A 81 5.71 -12.83 4.38
N PRO A 82 7.03 -13.02 4.48
CA PRO A 82 7.57 -14.35 4.65
C PRO A 82 7.04 -15.01 5.91
N TYR A 83 7.01 -16.33 5.93
CA TYR A 83 6.46 -17.11 7.03
C TYR A 83 7.10 -16.75 8.38
N VAL A 84 8.39 -16.51 8.36
CA VAL A 84 9.13 -16.06 9.55
C VAL A 84 9.61 -14.65 9.29
N ILE A 85 9.19 -13.73 10.15
CA ILE A 85 9.47 -12.31 9.98
C ILE A 85 9.86 -11.73 11.35
N ASP A 86 10.95 -11.00 11.40
CA ASP A 86 11.42 -10.35 12.62
C ASP A 86 11.31 -8.82 12.50
N ASP A 87 11.75 -8.12 13.55
CA ASP A 87 11.66 -6.66 13.60
C ASP A 87 12.40 -5.97 12.46
N THR A 88 13.55 -6.51 12.06
CA THR A 88 14.32 -5.97 10.95
C THR A 88 13.55 -6.06 9.65
N HIS A 89 12.87 -7.19 9.42
CA HIS A 89 12.03 -7.37 8.24
C HIS A 89 10.85 -6.42 8.27
N VAL A 90 10.22 -6.24 9.43
CA VAL A 90 9.09 -5.31 9.57
C VAL A 90 9.53 -3.90 9.24
N ASP A 91 10.67 -3.45 9.78
CA ASP A 91 11.18 -2.11 9.50
C ASP A 91 11.44 -1.91 8.02
N PHE A 92 12.06 -2.90 7.36
CA PHE A 92 12.32 -2.83 5.92
C PHE A 92 11.02 -2.72 5.13
N ILE A 93 10.04 -3.55 5.47
CA ILE A 93 8.76 -3.59 4.75
C ILE A 93 8.04 -2.25 4.86
N VAL A 94 7.87 -1.74 6.08
CA VAL A 94 7.09 -0.52 6.29
C VAL A 94 7.79 0.71 5.71
N THR A 95 9.10 0.81 5.87
CA THR A 95 9.87 1.93 5.34
C THR A 95 9.85 1.94 3.82
N THR A 96 10.08 0.78 3.20
CA THR A 96 10.11 0.66 1.75
C THR A 96 8.73 0.93 1.15
N LEU A 97 7.68 0.43 1.79
CA LEU A 97 6.33 0.67 1.31
C LEU A 97 5.97 2.15 1.43
N ARG A 98 6.31 2.79 2.55
CA ARG A 98 6.08 4.23 2.72
C ARG A 98 6.75 5.04 1.61
N GLU A 99 8.03 4.77 1.36
CA GLU A 99 8.77 5.47 0.30
C GLU A 99 8.13 5.26 -1.06
N SER A 100 7.71 4.03 -1.36
CA SER A 100 7.10 3.70 -2.65
C SER A 100 5.76 4.40 -2.84
N ILE A 101 4.93 4.44 -1.80
CA ILE A 101 3.64 5.13 -1.86
C ILE A 101 3.83 6.61 -2.08
N LEU A 102 4.72 7.25 -1.33
CA LEU A 102 4.96 8.68 -1.46
C LEU A 102 5.50 9.02 -2.84
N GLU A 103 6.48 8.26 -3.33
CA GLU A 103 7.09 8.50 -4.63
C GLU A 103 6.05 8.43 -5.75
N VAL A 104 5.19 7.42 -5.74
CA VAL A 104 4.19 7.24 -6.81
C VAL A 104 3.04 8.22 -6.66
N CYS A 105 2.46 8.33 -5.47
CA CYS A 105 1.25 9.12 -5.28
C CYS A 105 1.49 10.62 -5.38
N GLU A 106 2.65 11.09 -4.98
CA GLU A 106 2.97 12.50 -5.11
C GLU A 106 3.19 12.94 -6.56
N ASN A 107 3.39 11.99 -7.45
CA ASN A 107 3.58 12.24 -8.88
C ASN A 107 2.37 11.79 -9.71
N ALA A 108 1.32 11.38 -9.06
CA ALA A 108 0.12 10.92 -9.75
C ALA A 108 -0.81 12.06 -10.16
#